data_ceffbf229438dc419fd77ffdec3aca3a
#
_entry.id   ceffbf229438dc419fd77ffdec3aca3a
#
_cell.length_a   1.000
_cell.length_b   1.000
_cell.length_c   1.000
_cell.angle_alpha   90.00
_cell.angle_beta   90.00
_cell.angle_gamma   90.00
#
_symmetry.space_group_name_H-M   'P 1'
#
loop_
_entity.id
_entity.type
_entity.pdbx_description
1 polymer ?
#
loop_
_entity_poly.entity_id
_entity_poly.type
_entity_poly.pdbx_seq_one_letter_code
_entity_poly.pdbx_strand_id
1 'polypeptide(L)'
;MDRMNVDGGPGILRNKLFLYLTEFFAGMSVMAVELGASRLLAPYFSSSQIVWTIIIGTIMIAMALGNIYGGRSADKNPDPGRLYGRILIAAVWIAAIPAVGKYIIVGISALLIFSVSSNFLIIAAFAACMVIFVFPLFLLGTVTPSLAKYSVESLEDSGKVVGTLGAFNTIGSIIGTFVPTFISIPAVGTSVTFLIVAGILLALALTYFISGKRGAVKSAVSAGIFLLCCILGHSNSFAFWESGLTFEGESVYNYLQVKETDRSVILSTNVLFGVQSILMKNEGLTGMYYDYAMAAPLMTGQDEPGDCNVLILGMGTGTYAHQCRNYYGDMEIEGVEIDEKITDLAREYFELPEDVNVTTYDGRAYLNAIDGKYDVIMVDAYQDITIPFQMSSVEFFTLVKN
;
A
#
# COMPACT_ATOMS: atom_id res chain seq x y z
N MET A 1 -3.86 -21.81 44.63
CA MET A 1 -3.43 -21.55 43.24
C MET A 1 -1.99 -21.06 43.34
N ASP A 2 -1.05 -21.92 42.98
CA ASP A 2 0.36 -21.62 43.14
C ASP A 2 0.73 -20.39 42.32
N ARG A 3 1.42 -19.43 42.98
CA ARG A 3 2.02 -18.29 42.29
C ARG A 3 2.91 -18.85 41.18
N MET A 4 2.53 -18.62 39.94
CA MET A 4 3.41 -18.91 38.82
C MET A 4 4.70 -18.09 39.05
N ASN A 5 5.74 -18.79 39.48
CA ASN A 5 7.05 -18.23 39.69
C ASN A 5 7.60 -17.75 38.34
N VAL A 6 7.38 -16.46 38.01
CA VAL A 6 8.13 -15.73 36.97
C VAL A 6 9.59 -15.55 37.44
N ASP A 7 9.95 -16.16 38.57
CA ASP A 7 11.28 -16.04 39.25
C ASP A 7 12.46 -16.57 38.41
N GLY A 8 12.21 -17.21 37.28
CA GLY A 8 13.25 -17.62 36.33
C GLY A 8 13.25 -16.84 35.02
N GLY A 9 12.30 -15.89 34.80
CA GLY A 9 12.22 -15.06 33.61
C GLY A 9 13.12 -13.82 33.66
N PRO A 10 13.44 -13.22 32.48
CA PRO A 10 14.16 -11.95 32.43
C PRO A 10 13.46 -10.87 33.26
N GLY A 11 14.21 -10.08 34.02
CA GLY A 11 13.67 -9.01 34.88
C GLY A 11 12.81 -7.98 34.12
N ILE A 12 13.01 -7.86 32.82
CA ILE A 12 12.23 -6.96 31.94
C ILE A 12 10.74 -7.34 31.90
N LEU A 13 10.35 -8.59 32.10
CA LEU A 13 8.95 -9.03 32.14
C LEU A 13 8.20 -8.54 33.38
N ARG A 14 8.89 -8.12 34.42
CA ARG A 14 8.31 -7.46 35.61
C ARG A 14 7.88 -6.02 35.29
N ASN A 15 8.36 -5.46 34.18
CA ASN A 15 7.97 -4.13 33.70
C ASN A 15 6.70 -4.24 32.86
N LYS A 16 5.56 -3.87 33.44
CA LYS A 16 4.25 -3.86 32.74
C LYS A 16 4.27 -2.98 31.47
N LEU A 17 5.07 -1.90 31.49
CA LEU A 17 5.24 -1.06 30.30
C LEU A 17 5.83 -1.82 29.12
N PHE A 18 6.81 -2.69 29.34
CA PHE A 18 7.39 -3.51 28.27
C PHE A 18 6.35 -4.46 27.65
N LEU A 19 5.47 -5.05 28.46
CA LEU A 19 4.40 -5.91 27.97
C LEU A 19 3.37 -5.11 27.14
N TYR A 20 2.98 -3.94 27.63
CA TYR A 20 2.06 -3.04 26.90
C TYR A 20 2.66 -2.51 25.61
N LEU A 21 3.97 -2.15 25.59
CA LEU A 21 4.68 -1.78 24.37
C LEU A 21 4.78 -2.95 23.39
N THR A 22 4.95 -4.18 23.88
CA THR A 22 4.93 -5.37 23.01
C THR A 22 3.58 -5.52 22.31
N GLU A 23 2.47 -5.35 23.04
CA GLU A 23 1.12 -5.39 22.47
C GLU A 23 0.86 -4.24 21.48
N PHE A 24 1.28 -3.03 21.84
CA PHE A 24 1.18 -1.84 21.00
C PHE A 24 1.90 -2.03 19.67
N PHE A 25 3.16 -2.46 19.69
CA PHE A 25 3.93 -2.65 18.47
C PHE A 25 3.49 -3.89 17.68
N ALA A 26 2.91 -4.89 18.32
CA ALA A 26 2.30 -6.01 17.62
C ALA A 26 1.07 -5.55 16.83
N GLY A 27 0.15 -4.80 17.43
CA GLY A 27 -1.01 -4.23 16.75
C GLY A 27 -0.61 -3.26 15.64
N MET A 28 0.36 -2.37 15.90
CA MET A 28 0.93 -1.47 14.89
C MET A 28 1.48 -2.25 13.69
N SER A 29 2.22 -3.32 13.95
CA SER A 29 2.85 -4.12 12.88
C SER A 29 1.83 -4.88 12.04
N VAL A 30 0.75 -5.40 12.65
CA VAL A 30 -0.32 -6.08 11.92
C VAL A 30 -0.94 -5.14 10.89
N MET A 31 -1.34 -3.93 11.32
CA MET A 31 -1.97 -2.96 10.42
C MET A 31 -1.00 -2.41 9.37
N ALA A 32 0.25 -2.16 9.76
CA ALA A 32 1.27 -1.71 8.81
C ALA A 32 1.56 -2.77 7.74
N VAL A 33 1.58 -4.06 8.10
CA VAL A 33 1.74 -5.18 7.16
C VAL A 33 0.50 -5.30 6.27
N GLU A 34 -0.70 -5.10 6.79
CA GLU A 34 -1.95 -5.12 6.00
C GLU A 34 -1.94 -4.05 4.90
N LEU A 35 -1.62 -2.82 5.26
CA LEU A 35 -1.51 -1.72 4.30
C LEU A 35 -0.35 -1.91 3.32
N GLY A 36 0.80 -2.36 3.82
CA GLY A 36 1.94 -2.73 2.99
C GLY A 36 1.61 -3.88 2.02
N ALA A 37 0.76 -4.84 2.44
CA ALA A 37 0.30 -5.94 1.57
C ALA A 37 -0.51 -5.40 0.38
N SER A 38 -1.41 -4.46 0.62
CA SER A 38 -2.18 -3.82 -0.46
C SER A 38 -1.26 -3.10 -1.44
N ARG A 39 -0.26 -2.37 -0.94
CA ARG A 39 0.73 -1.66 -1.77
C ARG A 39 1.63 -2.62 -2.55
N LEU A 40 2.06 -3.72 -1.94
CA LEU A 40 2.88 -4.73 -2.62
C LEU A 40 2.11 -5.46 -3.73
N LEU A 41 0.80 -5.69 -3.54
CA LEU A 41 -0.03 -6.44 -4.49
C LEU A 41 -0.63 -5.55 -5.60
N ALA A 42 -0.89 -4.27 -5.32
CA ALA A 42 -1.53 -3.35 -6.26
C ALA A 42 -0.85 -3.28 -7.63
N PRO A 43 0.51 -3.20 -7.74
CA PRO A 43 1.18 -3.18 -9.03
C PRO A 43 0.93 -4.41 -9.91
N TYR A 44 0.59 -5.56 -9.30
CA TYR A 44 0.40 -6.83 -10.00
C TYR A 44 -1.07 -7.21 -10.22
N PHE A 45 -1.96 -6.82 -9.30
CA PHE A 45 -3.35 -7.29 -9.26
C PHE A 45 -4.37 -6.15 -9.28
N SER A 46 -3.91 -4.89 -9.42
CA SER A 46 -4.74 -3.69 -9.26
C SER A 46 -5.22 -3.48 -7.81
N SER A 47 -5.67 -2.28 -7.51
CA SER A 47 -6.24 -1.89 -6.20
C SER A 47 -7.74 -2.09 -6.11
N SER A 48 -8.29 -3.13 -6.76
CA SER A 48 -9.71 -3.41 -6.80
C SER A 48 -10.28 -3.81 -5.43
N GLN A 49 -11.57 -3.57 -5.23
CA GLN A 49 -12.28 -3.99 -4.01
C GLN A 49 -12.17 -5.49 -3.75
N ILE A 50 -12.07 -6.32 -4.80
CA ILE A 50 -11.89 -7.78 -4.67
C ILE A 50 -10.53 -8.09 -4.04
N VAL A 51 -9.46 -7.45 -4.50
CA VAL A 51 -8.12 -7.64 -3.94
C VAL A 51 -8.07 -7.20 -2.48
N TRP A 52 -8.67 -6.06 -2.14
CA TRP A 52 -8.82 -5.61 -0.76
C TRP A 52 -9.57 -6.63 0.13
N THR A 53 -10.66 -7.19 -0.37
CA THR A 53 -11.43 -8.23 0.36
C THR A 53 -10.58 -9.48 0.61
N ILE A 54 -9.77 -9.89 -0.36
CA ILE A 54 -8.83 -11.02 -0.21
C ILE A 54 -7.80 -10.73 0.87
N ILE A 55 -7.17 -9.55 0.85
CA ILE A 55 -6.15 -9.16 1.82
C ILE A 55 -6.74 -9.18 3.24
N ILE A 56 -7.82 -8.44 3.46
CA ILE A 56 -8.47 -8.34 4.77
C ILE A 56 -8.92 -9.71 5.27
N GLY A 57 -9.63 -10.47 4.42
CA GLY A 57 -10.12 -11.80 4.79
C GLY A 57 -9.00 -12.78 5.16
N THR A 58 -7.92 -12.79 4.39
CA THR A 58 -6.76 -13.65 4.63
C THR A 58 -6.05 -13.28 5.94
N ILE A 59 -5.86 -12.01 6.20
CA ILE A 59 -5.22 -11.49 7.42
C ILE A 59 -6.08 -11.81 8.64
N MET A 60 -7.39 -11.59 8.57
CA MET A 60 -8.29 -11.89 9.67
C MET A 60 -8.33 -13.39 10.00
N ILE A 61 -8.28 -14.26 9.01
CA ILE A 61 -8.17 -15.72 9.22
C ILE A 61 -6.85 -16.03 9.93
N ALA A 62 -5.73 -15.48 9.48
CA ALA A 62 -4.42 -15.68 10.09
C ALA A 62 -4.41 -15.25 11.57
N MET A 63 -4.96 -14.06 11.87
CA MET A 63 -5.06 -13.52 13.22
C MET A 63 -5.97 -14.37 14.12
N ALA A 64 -7.14 -14.81 13.61
CA ALA A 64 -8.04 -15.67 14.37
C ALA A 64 -7.40 -17.01 14.75
N LEU A 65 -6.74 -17.66 13.78
CA LEU A 65 -6.01 -18.90 14.03
C LEU A 65 -4.83 -18.68 14.99
N GLY A 66 -4.12 -17.55 14.85
CA GLY A 66 -3.04 -17.15 15.76
C GLY A 66 -3.52 -16.94 17.18
N ASN A 67 -4.65 -16.27 17.38
CA ASN A 67 -5.27 -16.07 18.69
C ASN A 67 -5.65 -17.39 19.35
N ILE A 68 -6.31 -18.30 18.62
CA ILE A 68 -6.70 -19.61 19.14
C ILE A 68 -5.48 -20.45 19.52
N TYR A 69 -4.49 -20.49 18.64
CA TYR A 69 -3.26 -21.24 18.88
C TYR A 69 -2.44 -20.62 20.04
N GLY A 70 -2.31 -19.30 20.07
CA GLY A 70 -1.60 -18.54 21.09
C GLY A 70 -2.17 -18.80 22.48
N GLY A 71 -3.49 -18.71 22.64
CA GLY A 71 -4.17 -19.01 23.89
C GLY A 71 -3.92 -20.44 24.37
N ARG A 72 -4.17 -21.42 23.50
CA ARG A 72 -3.93 -22.84 23.83
C ARG A 72 -2.45 -23.12 24.16
N SER A 73 -1.55 -22.48 23.45
CA SER A 73 -0.09 -22.64 23.69
C SER A 73 0.35 -22.02 25.01
N ALA A 74 -0.18 -20.84 25.36
CA ALA A 74 0.11 -20.15 26.61
C ALA A 74 -0.46 -20.90 27.83
N ASP A 75 -1.62 -21.55 27.68
CA ASP A 75 -2.22 -22.37 28.74
C ASP A 75 -1.43 -23.64 29.01
N LYS A 76 -0.95 -24.31 27.95
CA LYS A 76 -0.15 -25.53 28.09
C LYS A 76 1.26 -25.28 28.64
N ASN A 77 1.89 -24.22 28.21
CA ASN A 77 3.25 -23.88 28.60
C ASN A 77 3.46 -22.36 28.56
N PRO A 78 3.29 -21.67 29.68
CA PRO A 78 3.39 -20.22 29.77
C PRO A 78 4.85 -19.74 29.77
N ASP A 79 5.62 -20.06 28.74
CA ASP A 79 6.99 -19.63 28.55
C ASP A 79 7.06 -18.37 27.66
N PRO A 80 7.38 -17.18 28.21
CA PRO A 80 7.55 -15.96 27.43
C PRO A 80 8.62 -16.06 26.33
N GLY A 81 9.63 -16.92 26.50
CA GLY A 81 10.65 -17.19 25.49
C GLY A 81 10.08 -17.73 24.18
N ARG A 82 8.95 -18.43 24.25
CA ARG A 82 8.22 -18.88 23.05
C ARG A 82 7.50 -17.73 22.35
N LEU A 83 6.90 -16.81 23.12
CA LEU A 83 6.26 -15.64 22.55
C LEU A 83 7.26 -14.76 21.80
N TYR A 84 8.34 -14.35 22.49
CA TYR A 84 9.35 -13.50 21.86
C TYR A 84 10.11 -14.21 20.75
N GLY A 85 10.23 -15.54 20.81
CA GLY A 85 10.70 -16.35 19.68
C GLY A 85 9.80 -16.29 18.45
N ARG A 86 8.48 -16.28 18.64
CA ARG A 86 7.50 -16.09 17.54
C ARG A 86 7.57 -14.68 16.95
N ILE A 87 7.68 -13.66 17.81
CA ILE A 87 7.87 -12.27 17.35
C ILE A 87 9.17 -12.14 16.55
N LEU A 88 10.24 -12.78 16.98
CA LEU A 88 11.53 -12.81 16.28
C LEU A 88 11.39 -13.42 14.87
N ILE A 89 10.70 -14.55 14.75
CA ILE A 89 10.46 -15.22 13.47
C ILE A 89 9.55 -14.34 12.59
N ALA A 90 8.49 -13.75 13.15
CA ALA A 90 7.62 -12.85 12.42
C ALA A 90 8.38 -11.62 11.88
N ALA A 91 9.25 -11.03 12.69
CA ALA A 91 10.11 -9.91 12.29
C ALA A 91 11.00 -10.26 11.10
N VAL A 92 11.69 -11.39 11.17
CA VAL A 92 12.57 -11.86 10.07
C VAL A 92 11.76 -12.15 8.81
N TRP A 93 10.57 -12.76 8.94
CA TRP A 93 9.71 -13.03 7.80
C TRP A 93 9.19 -11.74 7.14
N ILE A 94 8.72 -10.78 7.95
CA ILE A 94 8.28 -9.48 7.43
C ILE A 94 9.44 -8.75 6.74
N ALA A 95 10.65 -8.79 7.30
CA ALA A 95 11.84 -8.23 6.66
C ALA A 95 12.18 -8.88 5.32
N ALA A 96 11.87 -10.17 5.15
CA ALA A 96 12.11 -10.89 3.89
C ALA A 96 11.08 -10.55 2.79
N ILE A 97 9.90 -10.02 3.14
CA ILE A 97 8.83 -9.73 2.18
C ILE A 97 9.30 -8.82 1.04
N PRO A 98 9.97 -7.67 1.27
CA PRO A 98 10.45 -6.81 0.18
C PRO A 98 11.43 -7.52 -0.77
N ALA A 99 12.29 -8.37 -0.23
CA ALA A 99 13.31 -9.06 -1.01
C ALA A 99 12.73 -10.22 -1.84
N VAL A 100 11.73 -10.94 -1.32
CA VAL A 100 11.26 -12.22 -1.91
C VAL A 100 9.81 -12.15 -2.41
N GLY A 101 8.98 -11.27 -1.84
CA GLY A 101 7.53 -11.22 -2.11
C GLY A 101 7.20 -11.03 -3.59
N LYS A 102 7.87 -10.12 -4.28
CA LYS A 102 7.68 -9.88 -5.72
C LYS A 102 7.95 -11.14 -6.58
N TYR A 103 8.96 -11.93 -6.25
CA TYR A 103 9.25 -13.18 -6.98
C TYR A 103 8.20 -14.25 -6.70
N ILE A 104 7.67 -14.31 -5.47
CA ILE A 104 6.58 -15.21 -5.11
C ILE A 104 5.32 -14.84 -5.89
N ILE A 105 4.96 -13.55 -5.96
CA ILE A 105 3.78 -13.07 -6.69
C ILE A 105 3.89 -13.44 -8.17
N VAL A 106 5.01 -13.11 -8.81
CA VAL A 106 5.22 -13.41 -10.23
C VAL A 106 5.26 -14.91 -10.48
N GLY A 107 5.93 -15.70 -9.62
CA GLY A 107 5.99 -17.14 -9.73
C GLY A 107 4.62 -17.81 -9.64
N ILE A 108 3.78 -17.39 -8.68
CA ILE A 108 2.40 -17.89 -8.54
C ILE A 108 1.57 -17.50 -9.76
N SER A 109 1.66 -16.25 -10.21
CA SER A 109 0.92 -15.76 -11.39
C SER A 109 1.32 -16.54 -12.64
N ALA A 110 2.60 -16.79 -12.85
CA ALA A 110 3.11 -17.57 -13.99
C ALA A 110 2.64 -19.03 -13.98
N LEU A 111 2.57 -19.66 -12.81
CA LEU A 111 2.07 -21.02 -12.67
C LEU A 111 0.57 -21.12 -12.97
N LEU A 112 -0.21 -20.13 -12.59
CA LEU A 112 -1.66 -20.14 -12.71
C LEU A 112 -2.15 -19.69 -14.09
N ILE A 113 -1.39 -18.88 -14.83
CA ILE A 113 -1.79 -18.38 -16.15
C ILE A 113 -2.09 -19.51 -17.16
N PHE A 114 -1.42 -20.65 -17.03
CA PHE A 114 -1.64 -21.81 -17.89
C PHE A 114 -2.73 -22.77 -17.40
N SER A 115 -3.21 -22.60 -16.16
CA SER A 115 -4.06 -23.58 -15.47
C SER A 115 -5.48 -23.09 -15.21
N VAL A 116 -5.74 -21.78 -15.24
CA VAL A 116 -6.99 -21.19 -14.77
C VAL A 116 -7.55 -20.23 -15.82
N SER A 117 -8.87 -20.26 -16.01
CA SER A 117 -9.63 -19.39 -16.90
C SER A 117 -9.70 -17.92 -16.37
N SER A 118 -10.66 -17.14 -16.84
CA SER A 118 -10.84 -15.68 -16.63
C SER A 118 -10.63 -15.13 -15.21
N ASN A 119 -10.64 -15.97 -14.15
CA ASN A 119 -10.49 -15.55 -12.75
C ASN A 119 -9.08 -15.79 -12.18
N PHE A 120 -8.08 -16.04 -13.03
CA PHE A 120 -6.74 -16.41 -12.56
C PHE A 120 -6.09 -15.34 -11.67
N LEU A 121 -6.31 -14.07 -11.92
CA LEU A 121 -5.76 -12.96 -11.12
C LEU A 121 -6.26 -12.99 -9.67
N ILE A 122 -7.54 -13.29 -9.47
CA ILE A 122 -8.15 -13.38 -8.13
C ILE A 122 -7.54 -14.54 -7.35
N ILE A 123 -7.39 -15.70 -8.00
CA ILE A 123 -6.82 -16.90 -7.38
C ILE A 123 -5.32 -16.68 -7.10
N ALA A 124 -4.61 -16.03 -8.02
CA ALA A 124 -3.19 -15.70 -7.85
C ALA A 124 -2.97 -14.73 -6.68
N ALA A 125 -3.80 -13.69 -6.57
CA ALA A 125 -3.78 -12.74 -5.46
C ALA A 125 -4.03 -13.45 -4.12
N PHE A 126 -5.05 -14.33 -4.06
CA PHE A 126 -5.35 -15.09 -2.86
C PHE A 126 -4.19 -16.03 -2.47
N ALA A 127 -3.64 -16.77 -3.42
CA ALA A 127 -2.51 -17.66 -3.18
C ALA A 127 -1.24 -16.89 -2.74
N ALA A 128 -0.97 -15.75 -3.34
CA ALA A 128 0.13 -14.88 -2.94
C ALA A 128 -0.05 -14.36 -1.50
N CYS A 129 -1.26 -13.89 -1.15
CA CYS A 129 -1.59 -13.48 0.22
C CYS A 129 -1.37 -14.61 1.22
N MET A 130 -1.84 -15.81 0.90
CA MET A 130 -1.69 -16.98 1.77
C MET A 130 -0.23 -17.32 2.05
N VAL A 131 0.62 -17.28 1.04
CA VAL A 131 2.04 -17.65 1.16
C VAL A 131 2.83 -16.55 1.88
N ILE A 132 2.58 -15.28 1.55
CA ILE A 132 3.42 -14.17 2.02
C ILE A 132 3.01 -13.72 3.42
N PHE A 133 1.71 -13.57 3.70
CA PHE A 133 1.23 -12.83 4.87
C PHE A 133 0.65 -13.70 5.99
N VAL A 134 0.09 -14.89 5.67
CA VAL A 134 -0.58 -15.72 6.71
C VAL A 134 0.37 -16.12 7.83
N PHE A 135 1.56 -16.57 7.49
CA PHE A 135 2.48 -17.09 8.49
C PHE A 135 2.96 -16.02 9.51
N PRO A 136 3.48 -14.86 9.10
CA PRO A 136 3.92 -13.84 10.06
C PRO A 136 2.75 -13.28 10.88
N LEU A 137 1.58 -13.08 10.26
CA LEU A 137 0.41 -12.54 10.95
C LEU A 137 -0.23 -13.55 11.90
N PHE A 138 -0.22 -14.84 11.56
CA PHE A 138 -0.55 -15.91 12.49
C PHE A 138 0.34 -15.85 13.75
N LEU A 139 1.65 -15.64 13.58
CA LEU A 139 2.57 -15.53 14.72
C LEU A 139 2.28 -14.29 15.56
N LEU A 140 2.01 -13.14 14.94
CA LEU A 140 1.62 -11.91 15.63
C LEU A 140 0.27 -12.07 16.35
N GLY A 141 -0.69 -12.78 15.78
CA GLY A 141 -1.95 -13.12 16.43
C GLY A 141 -1.78 -13.88 17.75
N THR A 142 -0.64 -14.55 17.98
CA THR A 142 -0.38 -15.23 19.27
C THR A 142 -0.01 -14.26 20.40
N VAL A 143 0.24 -12.98 20.12
CA VAL A 143 0.79 -12.01 21.09
C VAL A 143 -0.24 -11.71 22.17
N THR A 144 -1.41 -11.20 21.80
CA THR A 144 -2.47 -10.79 22.75
C THR A 144 -2.85 -11.87 23.75
N PRO A 145 -3.19 -13.11 23.35
CA PRO A 145 -3.57 -14.14 24.32
C PRO A 145 -2.40 -14.58 25.19
N SER A 146 -1.17 -14.55 24.68
CA SER A 146 0.01 -14.88 25.48
C SER A 146 0.29 -13.79 26.53
N LEU A 147 0.25 -12.50 26.14
CA LEU A 147 0.45 -11.40 27.08
C LEU A 147 -0.65 -11.33 28.13
N ALA A 148 -1.91 -11.57 27.75
CA ALA A 148 -3.01 -11.68 28.70
C ALA A 148 -2.71 -12.75 29.76
N LYS A 149 -2.26 -13.94 29.33
CA LYS A 149 -1.91 -15.04 30.26
C LYS A 149 -0.78 -14.68 31.22
N TYR A 150 0.22 -13.90 30.75
CA TYR A 150 1.38 -13.50 31.59
C TYR A 150 1.07 -12.33 32.51
N SER A 151 0.07 -11.50 32.18
CA SER A 151 -0.23 -10.26 32.88
C SER A 151 -1.35 -10.38 33.91
N VAL A 152 -2.23 -11.40 33.78
CA VAL A 152 -3.35 -11.62 34.71
C VAL A 152 -2.84 -12.35 35.95
N GLU A 153 -2.88 -11.68 37.09
CA GLU A 153 -2.48 -12.22 38.40
C GLU A 153 -3.67 -12.82 39.17
N SER A 154 -4.88 -12.22 38.99
CA SER A 154 -6.12 -12.66 39.64
C SER A 154 -7.31 -12.55 38.71
N LEU A 155 -8.41 -13.26 39.00
CA LEU A 155 -9.67 -13.14 38.27
C LEU A 155 -10.28 -11.74 38.39
N GLU A 156 -10.11 -11.10 39.54
CA GLU A 156 -10.63 -9.75 39.82
C GLU A 156 -10.01 -8.68 38.94
N ASP A 157 -8.71 -8.83 38.63
CA ASP A 157 -7.95 -7.90 37.77
C ASP A 157 -7.99 -8.23 36.27
N SER A 158 -8.55 -9.39 35.92
CA SER A 158 -8.49 -9.91 34.55
C SER A 158 -9.12 -8.96 33.52
N GLY A 159 -10.28 -8.37 33.82
CA GLY A 159 -10.95 -7.44 32.94
C GLY A 159 -10.12 -6.15 32.69
N LYS A 160 -9.50 -5.61 33.73
CA LYS A 160 -8.64 -4.43 33.63
C LYS A 160 -7.40 -4.70 32.78
N VAL A 161 -6.74 -5.83 32.99
CA VAL A 161 -5.52 -6.22 32.26
C VAL A 161 -5.83 -6.44 30.78
N VAL A 162 -6.87 -7.24 30.47
CA VAL A 162 -7.26 -7.53 29.08
C VAL A 162 -7.74 -6.24 28.38
N GLY A 163 -8.51 -5.39 29.05
CA GLY A 163 -8.94 -4.09 28.53
C GLY A 163 -7.75 -3.17 28.25
N THR A 164 -6.75 -3.13 29.14
CA THR A 164 -5.54 -2.32 28.92
C THR A 164 -4.73 -2.85 27.73
N LEU A 165 -4.49 -4.15 27.63
CA LEU A 165 -3.79 -4.76 26.50
C LEU A 165 -4.55 -4.46 25.18
N GLY A 166 -5.88 -4.63 25.16
CA GLY A 166 -6.71 -4.29 24.01
C GLY A 166 -6.62 -2.82 23.61
N ALA A 167 -6.57 -1.90 24.57
CA ALA A 167 -6.39 -0.49 24.31
C ALA A 167 -5.02 -0.19 23.67
N PHE A 168 -3.93 -0.76 24.18
CA PHE A 168 -2.61 -0.59 23.59
C PHE A 168 -2.53 -1.20 22.19
N ASN A 169 -3.13 -2.38 21.97
CA ASN A 169 -3.23 -2.98 20.64
C ASN A 169 -3.95 -2.06 19.66
N THR A 170 -5.12 -1.52 20.06
CA THR A 170 -5.93 -0.64 19.22
C THR A 170 -5.19 0.66 18.89
N ILE A 171 -4.55 1.31 19.89
CA ILE A 171 -3.77 2.53 19.65
C ILE A 171 -2.60 2.23 18.71
N GLY A 172 -1.91 1.11 18.92
CA GLY A 172 -0.87 0.64 18.01
C GLY A 172 -1.40 0.45 16.60
N SER A 173 -2.54 -0.20 16.45
CA SER A 173 -3.20 -0.44 15.16
C SER A 173 -3.56 0.86 14.44
N ILE A 174 -4.07 1.87 15.16
CA ILE A 174 -4.33 3.20 14.60
C ILE A 174 -3.04 3.81 14.04
N ILE A 175 -1.96 3.82 14.81
CA ILE A 175 -0.67 4.35 14.36
C ILE A 175 -0.13 3.54 13.19
N GLY A 176 -0.25 2.20 13.23
CA GLY A 176 0.11 1.29 12.15
C GLY A 176 -0.71 1.48 10.87
N THR A 177 -1.88 2.11 10.95
CA THR A 177 -2.69 2.48 9.80
C THR A 177 -2.26 3.83 9.23
N PHE A 178 -2.16 4.86 10.06
CA PHE A 178 -1.93 6.22 9.58
C PHE A 178 -0.47 6.49 9.19
N VAL A 179 0.50 6.05 9.99
CA VAL A 179 1.92 6.33 9.74
C VAL A 179 2.42 5.70 8.43
N PRO A 180 2.16 4.42 8.13
CA PRO A 180 2.52 3.87 6.82
C PRO A 180 1.89 4.62 5.65
N THR A 181 0.60 4.87 5.72
CA THR A 181 -0.15 5.46 4.60
C THR A 181 0.29 6.89 4.29
N PHE A 182 0.42 7.74 5.30
CA PHE A 182 0.63 9.17 5.09
C PHE A 182 2.07 9.63 5.26
N ILE A 183 2.94 8.81 5.87
CA ILE A 183 4.30 9.22 6.19
C ILE A 183 5.33 8.28 5.58
N SER A 184 5.37 6.98 6.00
CA SER A 184 6.53 6.17 5.63
C SER A 184 6.48 5.67 4.19
N ILE A 185 5.34 5.23 3.67
CA ILE A 185 5.24 4.78 2.28
C ILE A 185 5.52 5.94 1.31
N PRO A 186 4.94 7.14 1.44
CA PRO A 186 5.28 8.25 0.57
C PRO A 186 6.72 8.72 0.68
N ALA A 187 7.32 8.64 1.87
CA ALA A 187 8.68 9.14 2.11
C ALA A 187 9.78 8.15 1.69
N VAL A 188 9.59 6.85 1.95
CA VAL A 188 10.64 5.84 1.78
C VAL A 188 10.17 4.58 1.03
N GLY A 189 8.90 4.52 0.65
CA GLY A 189 8.30 3.41 -0.09
C GLY A 189 7.87 2.24 0.79
N THR A 190 7.12 1.34 0.17
CA THR A 190 6.56 0.15 0.82
C THR A 190 7.64 -0.80 1.33
N SER A 191 8.69 -1.04 0.56
CA SER A 191 9.77 -1.96 0.92
C SER A 191 10.48 -1.54 2.20
N VAL A 192 10.89 -0.28 2.30
CA VAL A 192 11.56 0.25 3.51
C VAL A 192 10.59 0.31 4.69
N THR A 193 9.31 0.56 4.46
CA THR A 193 8.28 0.53 5.51
C THR A 193 8.17 -0.87 6.14
N PHE A 194 8.17 -1.95 5.36
CA PHE A 194 8.25 -3.32 5.89
C PHE A 194 9.51 -3.54 6.74
N LEU A 195 10.65 -3.04 6.29
CA LEU A 195 11.91 -3.17 7.04
C LEU A 195 11.89 -2.40 8.36
N ILE A 196 11.30 -1.21 8.40
CA ILE A 196 11.12 -0.42 9.64
C ILE A 196 10.26 -1.19 10.63
N VAL A 197 9.11 -1.70 10.21
CA VAL A 197 8.19 -2.47 11.05
C VAL A 197 8.86 -3.74 11.58
N ALA A 198 9.54 -4.47 10.71
CA ALA A 198 10.30 -5.65 11.08
C ALA A 198 11.43 -5.33 12.06
N GLY A 199 12.13 -4.21 11.89
CA GLY A 199 13.17 -3.72 12.78
C GLY A 199 12.66 -3.42 14.19
N ILE A 200 11.47 -2.84 14.32
CA ILE A 200 10.81 -2.58 15.60
C ILE A 200 10.49 -3.88 16.32
N LEU A 201 9.87 -4.85 15.61
CA LEU A 201 9.58 -6.17 16.18
C LEU A 201 10.85 -6.93 16.58
N LEU A 202 11.88 -6.85 15.73
CA LEU A 202 13.19 -7.44 16.01
C LEU A 202 13.80 -6.83 17.29
N ALA A 203 13.80 -5.50 17.41
CA ALA A 203 14.32 -4.79 18.58
C ALA A 203 13.61 -5.22 19.87
N LEU A 204 12.28 -5.35 19.85
CA LEU A 204 11.50 -5.86 20.98
C LEU A 204 11.93 -7.27 21.38
N ALA A 205 12.01 -8.19 20.42
CA ALA A 205 12.40 -9.56 20.69
C ALA A 205 13.84 -9.66 21.19
N LEU A 206 14.77 -8.92 20.59
CA LEU A 206 16.17 -8.85 21.02
C LEU A 206 16.30 -8.31 22.43
N THR A 207 15.56 -7.26 22.79
CA THR A 207 15.54 -6.68 24.14
C THR A 207 15.17 -7.73 25.18
N TYR A 208 14.18 -8.57 24.89
CA TYR A 208 13.81 -9.69 25.75
C TYR A 208 14.95 -10.71 25.89
N PHE A 209 15.53 -11.17 24.79
CA PHE A 209 16.59 -12.21 24.84
C PHE A 209 17.88 -11.72 25.45
N ILE A 210 18.28 -10.49 25.16
CA ILE A 210 19.51 -9.87 25.75
C ILE A 210 19.32 -9.67 27.26
N SER A 211 18.17 -9.13 27.69
CA SER A 211 17.87 -8.95 29.12
C SER A 211 17.89 -10.27 29.89
N GLY A 212 17.44 -11.35 29.25
CA GLY A 212 17.45 -12.69 29.84
C GLY A 212 18.77 -13.44 29.75
N LYS A 213 19.78 -12.87 29.07
CA LYS A 213 21.04 -13.55 28.73
C LYS A 213 20.84 -14.94 28.10
N ARG A 214 19.77 -15.09 27.31
CA ARG A 214 19.34 -16.34 26.68
C ARG A 214 19.23 -16.16 25.15
N GLY A 215 19.39 -17.24 24.42
CA GLY A 215 19.12 -17.24 22.97
C GLY A 215 20.11 -16.42 22.13
N ALA A 216 21.35 -16.22 22.58
CA ALA A 216 22.34 -15.42 21.84
C ALA A 216 22.51 -15.84 20.38
N VAL A 217 22.56 -17.14 20.11
CA VAL A 217 22.66 -17.65 18.72
C VAL A 217 21.43 -17.29 17.91
N LYS A 218 20.21 -17.46 18.44
CA LYS A 218 18.96 -17.08 17.75
C LYS A 218 18.94 -15.59 17.46
N SER A 219 19.32 -14.77 18.44
CA SER A 219 19.40 -13.31 18.29
C SER A 219 20.38 -12.89 17.20
N ALA A 220 21.60 -13.45 17.24
CA ALA A 220 22.64 -13.15 16.25
C ALA A 220 22.24 -13.56 14.83
N VAL A 221 21.69 -14.77 14.67
CA VAL A 221 21.22 -15.28 13.37
C VAL A 221 20.08 -14.42 12.84
N SER A 222 19.09 -14.08 13.67
CA SER A 222 17.96 -13.25 13.23
C SER A 222 18.40 -11.84 12.87
N ALA A 223 19.32 -11.24 13.64
CA ALA A 223 19.90 -9.94 13.29
C ALA A 223 20.68 -9.99 11.97
N GLY A 224 21.46 -11.05 11.76
CA GLY A 224 22.21 -11.26 10.51
C GLY A 224 21.27 -11.40 9.30
N ILE A 225 20.20 -12.20 9.42
CA ILE A 225 19.20 -12.34 8.35
C ILE A 225 18.47 -11.00 8.10
N PHE A 226 18.11 -10.28 9.14
CA PHE A 226 17.49 -8.96 9.02
C PHE A 226 18.38 -7.97 8.25
N LEU A 227 19.68 -7.91 8.59
CA LEU A 227 20.64 -7.07 7.85
C LEU A 227 20.76 -7.48 6.39
N LEU A 228 20.76 -8.78 6.10
CA LEU A 228 20.73 -9.28 4.73
C LEU A 228 19.45 -8.84 4.01
N CYS A 229 18.29 -8.94 4.67
CA CYS A 229 17.02 -8.46 4.13
C CYS A 229 17.04 -6.95 3.87
N CYS A 230 17.68 -6.14 4.74
CA CYS A 230 17.85 -4.72 4.50
C CYS A 230 18.68 -4.42 3.25
N ILE A 231 19.73 -5.20 3.00
CA ILE A 231 20.58 -5.03 1.81
C ILE A 231 19.83 -5.43 0.54
N LEU A 232 19.08 -6.54 0.57
CA LEU A 232 18.41 -7.08 -0.62
C LEU A 232 17.03 -6.45 -0.89
N GLY A 233 16.36 -6.00 0.16
CA GLY A 233 14.96 -5.56 0.13
C GLY A 233 14.75 -4.05 0.21
N HIS A 234 15.79 -3.21 0.20
CA HIS A 234 15.63 -1.76 0.32
C HIS A 234 15.07 -1.09 -0.95
N SER A 235 15.15 -1.76 -2.08
CA SER A 235 14.69 -1.24 -3.36
C SER A 235 13.17 -1.40 -3.53
N ASN A 236 12.51 -0.36 -3.99
CA ASN A 236 11.09 -0.37 -4.36
C ASN A 236 10.87 -0.79 -5.82
N SER A 237 11.83 -1.49 -6.44
CA SER A 237 11.68 -2.00 -7.80
C SER A 237 10.73 -3.19 -7.82
N PHE A 238 9.47 -2.95 -8.22
CA PHE A 238 8.43 -3.97 -8.40
C PHE A 238 8.54 -4.62 -9.79
N ALA A 239 8.85 -3.82 -10.81
CA ALA A 239 9.05 -4.28 -12.19
C ALA A 239 10.50 -4.72 -12.43
N PHE A 240 11.01 -5.62 -11.61
CA PHE A 240 12.43 -6.04 -11.58
C PHE A 240 12.94 -6.66 -12.90
N TRP A 241 12.08 -7.01 -13.84
CA TRP A 241 12.41 -7.50 -15.17
C TRP A 241 12.54 -6.39 -16.23
N GLU A 242 12.07 -5.16 -15.91
CA GLU A 242 12.18 -4.01 -16.80
C GLU A 242 13.51 -3.30 -16.56
N SER A 243 14.37 -3.28 -17.59
CA SER A 243 15.70 -2.67 -17.50
C SER A 243 15.75 -1.23 -18.05
N GLY A 244 14.62 -0.71 -18.51
CA GLY A 244 14.55 0.59 -19.21
C GLY A 244 13.54 1.56 -18.63
N LEU A 245 13.24 1.47 -17.34
CA LEU A 245 12.39 2.47 -16.66
C LEU A 245 13.19 3.73 -16.42
N THR A 246 12.62 4.87 -16.82
CA THR A 246 13.16 6.20 -16.54
C THR A 246 12.88 6.60 -15.09
N PHE A 247 11.72 6.18 -14.57
CA PHE A 247 11.33 6.41 -13.18
C PHE A 247 10.55 5.18 -12.67
N GLU A 248 10.76 4.84 -11.39
CA GLU A 248 9.94 3.88 -10.63
C GLU A 248 9.82 4.37 -9.19
N GLY A 249 8.59 4.47 -8.67
CA GLY A 249 8.35 4.97 -7.32
C GLY A 249 6.91 4.80 -6.86
N GLU A 250 6.62 5.36 -5.70
CA GLU A 250 5.30 5.32 -5.07
C GLU A 250 4.87 6.72 -4.64
N SER A 251 3.56 6.97 -4.69
CA SER A 251 2.90 8.13 -4.10
C SER A 251 1.97 7.71 -2.96
N VAL A 252 1.24 8.65 -2.39
CA VAL A 252 0.14 8.36 -1.45
C VAL A 252 -0.93 7.49 -2.12
N TYR A 253 -1.17 7.66 -3.42
CA TYR A 253 -2.28 7.04 -4.15
C TYR A 253 -1.84 5.81 -4.93
N ASN A 254 -0.70 5.88 -5.63
CA ASN A 254 -0.34 4.94 -6.67
C ASN A 254 1.10 4.42 -6.57
N TYR A 255 1.34 3.24 -7.15
CA TYR A 255 2.63 2.87 -7.71
C TYR A 255 2.76 3.57 -9.07
N LEU A 256 3.94 4.09 -9.38
CA LEU A 256 4.19 4.88 -10.57
C LEU A 256 5.45 4.38 -11.28
N GLN A 257 5.37 4.19 -12.58
CA GLN A 257 6.52 3.97 -13.44
C GLN A 257 6.43 4.81 -14.69
N VAL A 258 7.57 5.37 -15.10
CA VAL A 258 7.73 6.08 -16.37
C VAL A 258 8.67 5.28 -17.26
N LYS A 259 8.21 4.98 -18.47
CA LYS A 259 9.00 4.29 -19.49
C LYS A 259 9.10 5.17 -20.71
N GLU A 260 10.33 5.42 -21.12
CA GLU A 260 10.63 6.15 -22.35
C GLU A 260 10.94 5.16 -23.47
N THR A 261 10.32 5.38 -24.62
CA THR A 261 10.52 4.63 -25.86
C THR A 261 10.98 5.58 -26.98
N ASP A 262 11.34 5.04 -28.13
CA ASP A 262 11.68 5.87 -29.30
C ASP A 262 10.50 6.74 -29.79
N ARG A 263 9.25 6.33 -29.48
CA ARG A 263 8.03 6.97 -30.00
C ARG A 263 7.22 7.73 -28.97
N SER A 264 7.36 7.38 -27.70
CA SER A 264 6.50 7.90 -26.64
C SER A 264 7.14 7.82 -25.26
N VAL A 265 6.64 8.64 -24.34
CA VAL A 265 6.83 8.52 -22.90
C VAL A 265 5.52 8.03 -22.31
N ILE A 266 5.57 7.02 -21.47
CA ILE A 266 4.40 6.32 -20.93
C ILE A 266 4.44 6.34 -19.42
N LEU A 267 3.33 6.78 -18.78
CA LEU A 267 3.08 6.58 -17.36
C LEU A 267 2.24 5.32 -17.17
N SER A 268 2.60 4.49 -16.20
CA SER A 268 1.84 3.32 -15.79
C SER A 268 1.71 3.27 -14.28
N THR A 269 0.56 2.78 -13.80
CA THR A 269 0.27 2.55 -12.37
C THR A 269 0.33 1.07 -12.00
N ASN A 270 0.71 0.22 -12.94
CA ASN A 270 0.93 -1.21 -12.72
C ASN A 270 2.16 -1.72 -13.49
N VAL A 271 2.65 -2.91 -13.11
CA VAL A 271 3.90 -3.48 -13.66
C VAL A 271 3.69 -4.36 -14.89
N LEU A 272 2.46 -4.78 -15.19
CA LEU A 272 2.21 -5.76 -16.24
C LEU A 272 1.65 -5.14 -17.51
N PHE A 273 0.60 -4.34 -17.38
CA PHE A 273 -0.10 -3.76 -18.53
C PHE A 273 -0.83 -2.50 -18.07
N GLY A 274 -0.71 -1.45 -18.80
CA GLY A 274 -1.53 -0.29 -18.57
C GLY A 274 -0.78 0.97 -18.96
N VAL A 275 -1.33 1.64 -19.94
CA VAL A 275 -0.95 3.01 -20.24
C VAL A 275 -1.96 3.88 -19.52
N GLN A 276 -1.52 4.54 -18.44
CA GLN A 276 -2.35 5.50 -17.72
C GLN A 276 -2.35 6.85 -18.44
N SER A 277 -1.18 7.26 -18.91
CA SER A 277 -1.01 8.46 -19.71
C SER A 277 0.15 8.27 -20.69
N ILE A 278 0.12 8.99 -21.79
CA ILE A 278 1.11 8.89 -22.86
C ILE A 278 1.41 10.26 -23.48
N LEU A 279 2.69 10.53 -23.70
CA LEU A 279 3.16 11.61 -24.55
C LEU A 279 3.75 11.01 -25.82
N MET A 280 3.27 11.44 -26.98
CA MET A 280 3.85 11.09 -28.29
C MET A 280 5.01 12.02 -28.59
N LYS A 281 6.19 11.48 -28.91
CA LYS A 281 7.40 12.28 -29.26
C LYS A 281 7.33 12.91 -30.63
N ASN A 282 6.47 12.39 -31.50
CA ASN A 282 6.20 12.93 -32.81
C ASN A 282 4.73 13.31 -32.91
N GLU A 283 4.42 14.26 -33.78
CA GLU A 283 3.03 14.60 -34.10
C GLU A 283 2.26 13.36 -34.56
N GLY A 284 1.08 13.14 -33.98
CA GLY A 284 0.22 12.03 -34.31
C GLY A 284 -0.78 11.69 -33.21
N LEU A 285 -1.70 10.82 -33.54
CA LEU A 285 -2.68 10.28 -32.61
C LEU A 285 -2.03 9.26 -31.66
N THR A 286 -2.58 9.14 -30.45
CA THR A 286 -2.09 8.22 -29.42
C THR A 286 -2.48 6.76 -29.70
N GLY A 287 -3.52 6.52 -30.48
CA GLY A 287 -4.15 5.22 -30.66
C GLY A 287 -5.02 4.80 -29.48
N MET A 288 -5.32 5.73 -28.57
CA MET A 288 -6.09 5.51 -27.35
C MET A 288 -7.41 6.32 -27.36
N TYR A 289 -8.20 6.19 -26.31
CA TYR A 289 -9.49 6.89 -26.18
C TYR A 289 -9.38 8.42 -26.19
N TYR A 290 -8.23 8.98 -25.87
CA TYR A 290 -7.96 10.41 -25.98
C TYR A 290 -8.23 10.95 -27.38
N ASP A 291 -7.92 10.16 -28.41
CA ASP A 291 -8.13 10.56 -29.81
C ASP A 291 -9.63 10.74 -30.14
N TYR A 292 -10.49 9.93 -29.53
CA TYR A 292 -11.94 10.09 -29.64
C TYR A 292 -12.45 11.30 -28.85
N ALA A 293 -11.85 11.57 -27.69
CA ALA A 293 -12.21 12.72 -26.87
C ALA A 293 -11.89 14.05 -27.56
N MET A 294 -10.97 14.06 -28.54
CA MET A 294 -10.70 15.22 -29.40
C MET A 294 -11.91 15.71 -30.18
N ALA A 295 -12.97 14.92 -30.31
CA ALA A 295 -14.20 15.38 -30.93
C ALA A 295 -14.99 16.36 -30.04
N ALA A 296 -14.75 16.40 -28.71
CA ALA A 296 -15.56 17.21 -27.80
C ALA A 296 -15.49 18.72 -28.10
N PRO A 297 -14.33 19.36 -28.33
CA PRO A 297 -14.26 20.76 -28.69
C PRO A 297 -15.03 21.10 -29.98
N LEU A 298 -15.10 20.16 -30.95
CA LEU A 298 -15.84 20.32 -32.18
C LEU A 298 -17.38 20.27 -31.99
N MET A 299 -17.84 19.78 -30.83
CA MET A 299 -19.28 19.65 -30.53
C MET A 299 -19.79 20.81 -29.68
N THR A 300 -18.96 21.76 -29.33
CA THR A 300 -19.34 23.00 -28.63
C THR A 300 -20.01 24.00 -29.53
N GLY A 301 -20.50 25.09 -29.02
CA GLY A 301 -21.05 26.19 -29.83
C GLY A 301 -20.01 27.24 -30.22
N GLN A 302 -18.72 27.00 -29.98
CA GLN A 302 -17.63 27.92 -30.33
C GLN A 302 -17.38 27.89 -31.85
N ASP A 303 -16.98 29.05 -32.42
CA ASP A 303 -16.71 29.17 -33.88
C ASP A 303 -15.44 28.37 -34.25
N GLU A 304 -14.42 28.40 -33.42
CA GLU A 304 -13.20 27.63 -33.57
C GLU A 304 -12.99 26.73 -32.35
N PRO A 305 -12.58 25.47 -32.52
CA PRO A 305 -12.33 24.56 -31.39
C PRO A 305 -11.26 25.07 -30.40
N GLY A 306 -10.29 25.88 -30.90
CA GLY A 306 -9.24 26.49 -30.13
C GLY A 306 -9.69 27.55 -29.13
N ASP A 307 -10.92 28.09 -29.31
CA ASP A 307 -11.50 29.09 -28.41
C ASP A 307 -12.19 28.47 -27.18
N CYS A 308 -12.23 27.14 -27.10
CA CYS A 308 -12.84 26.44 -25.97
C CYS A 308 -12.00 26.54 -24.69
N ASN A 309 -12.69 26.79 -23.58
CA ASN A 309 -12.14 26.60 -22.24
C ASN A 309 -12.35 25.14 -21.79
N VAL A 310 -11.27 24.45 -21.43
CA VAL A 310 -11.28 23.03 -21.14
C VAL A 310 -10.89 22.77 -19.68
N LEU A 311 -11.71 22.03 -18.95
CA LEU A 311 -11.37 21.49 -17.64
C LEU A 311 -11.13 19.98 -17.73
N ILE A 312 -10.02 19.50 -17.17
CA ILE A 312 -9.67 18.08 -17.15
C ILE A 312 -9.65 17.60 -15.69
N LEU A 313 -10.60 16.75 -15.33
CA LEU A 313 -10.67 16.09 -14.01
C LEU A 313 -9.97 14.73 -14.09
N GLY A 314 -8.84 14.59 -13.43
CA GLY A 314 -7.90 13.50 -13.62
C GLY A 314 -6.93 13.84 -14.75
N MET A 315 -6.14 14.90 -14.54
CA MET A 315 -5.21 15.43 -15.55
C MET A 315 -4.19 14.38 -16.01
N GLY A 316 -3.80 13.46 -15.12
CA GLY A 316 -2.71 12.53 -15.39
C GLY A 316 -1.44 13.28 -15.77
N THR A 317 -0.75 12.84 -16.81
CA THR A 317 0.43 13.55 -17.32
C THR A 317 0.11 14.56 -18.44
N GLY A 318 -1.18 14.84 -18.67
CA GLY A 318 -1.59 15.86 -19.64
C GLY A 318 -1.78 15.36 -21.08
N THR A 319 -1.99 14.06 -21.29
CA THR A 319 -2.18 13.48 -22.64
C THR A 319 -3.25 14.22 -23.46
N TYR A 320 -4.44 14.43 -22.88
CA TYR A 320 -5.52 15.13 -23.56
C TYR A 320 -5.19 16.61 -23.81
N ALA A 321 -4.53 17.27 -22.85
CA ALA A 321 -4.10 18.65 -23.01
C ALA A 321 -3.10 18.82 -24.17
N HIS A 322 -2.13 17.90 -24.27
CA HIS A 322 -1.18 17.90 -25.40
C HIS A 322 -1.88 17.70 -26.74
N GLN A 323 -2.82 16.73 -26.80
CA GLN A 323 -3.57 16.49 -28.02
C GLN A 323 -4.40 17.72 -28.42
N CYS A 324 -5.11 18.34 -27.48
CA CYS A 324 -5.88 19.55 -27.74
C CYS A 324 -4.99 20.66 -28.31
N ARG A 325 -3.84 20.93 -27.69
CA ARG A 325 -2.92 21.98 -28.18
C ARG A 325 -2.29 21.65 -29.51
N ASN A 326 -1.93 20.42 -29.75
CA ASN A 326 -1.33 19.99 -31.01
C ASN A 326 -2.29 20.16 -32.21
N TYR A 327 -3.59 19.94 -32.00
CA TYR A 327 -4.57 19.95 -33.10
C TYR A 327 -5.42 21.22 -33.19
N TYR A 328 -5.61 21.95 -32.07
CA TYR A 328 -6.51 23.09 -31.99
C TYR A 328 -5.78 24.40 -31.60
N GLY A 329 -4.48 24.34 -31.29
CA GLY A 329 -3.68 25.52 -30.95
C GLY A 329 -3.72 25.85 -29.44
N ASP A 330 -3.48 27.11 -29.11
CA ASP A 330 -3.34 27.59 -27.73
C ASP A 330 -4.71 27.70 -27.04
N MET A 331 -5.23 26.57 -26.60
CA MET A 331 -6.48 26.50 -25.83
C MET A 331 -6.22 26.84 -24.36
N GLU A 332 -7.23 27.43 -23.70
CA GLU A 332 -7.23 27.59 -22.25
C GLU A 332 -7.58 26.27 -21.59
N ILE A 333 -6.61 25.64 -20.92
CA ILE A 333 -6.75 24.33 -20.32
C ILE A 333 -6.41 24.40 -18.84
N GLU A 334 -7.33 23.92 -18.01
CA GLU A 334 -7.15 23.75 -16.58
C GLU A 334 -7.26 22.27 -16.20
N GLY A 335 -6.36 21.80 -15.33
CA GLY A 335 -6.30 20.43 -14.87
C GLY A 335 -6.53 20.30 -13.37
N VAL A 336 -7.15 19.20 -12.97
CA VAL A 336 -7.24 18.78 -11.57
C VAL A 336 -6.69 17.37 -11.47
N GLU A 337 -5.68 17.17 -10.63
CA GLU A 337 -5.06 15.88 -10.37
C GLU A 337 -4.97 15.65 -8.86
N ILE A 338 -5.39 14.47 -8.40
CA ILE A 338 -5.37 14.18 -6.96
C ILE A 338 -3.96 13.81 -6.46
N ASP A 339 -3.13 13.28 -7.35
CA ASP A 339 -1.80 12.80 -7.05
C ASP A 339 -0.74 13.82 -7.51
N GLU A 340 -0.26 14.64 -6.56
CA GLU A 340 0.77 15.65 -6.81
C GLU A 340 2.01 15.06 -7.51
N LYS A 341 2.36 13.80 -7.16
CA LYS A 341 3.51 13.13 -7.77
C LYS A 341 3.34 12.89 -9.27
N ILE A 342 2.10 12.64 -9.73
CA ILE A 342 1.80 12.53 -11.16
C ILE A 342 2.00 13.89 -11.86
N THR A 343 1.58 14.99 -11.23
CA THR A 343 1.81 16.35 -11.76
C THR A 343 3.30 16.67 -11.84
N ASP A 344 4.11 16.29 -10.83
CA ASP A 344 5.56 16.45 -10.87
C ASP A 344 6.17 15.69 -12.04
N LEU A 345 5.78 14.42 -12.22
CA LEU A 345 6.27 13.60 -13.32
C LEU A 345 5.81 14.14 -14.70
N ALA A 346 4.60 14.72 -14.75
CA ALA A 346 4.07 15.34 -15.96
C ALA A 346 4.98 16.49 -16.45
N ARG A 347 5.46 17.31 -15.52
CA ARG A 347 6.39 18.41 -15.82
C ARG A 347 7.80 17.92 -16.14
N GLU A 348 8.27 16.90 -15.40
CA GLU A 348 9.64 16.38 -15.51
C GLU A 348 9.86 15.55 -16.79
N TYR A 349 8.89 14.71 -17.16
CA TYR A 349 9.07 13.71 -18.24
C TYR A 349 8.08 13.84 -19.41
N PHE A 350 6.96 14.54 -19.22
CA PHE A 350 5.88 14.57 -20.23
C PHE A 350 5.68 15.97 -20.83
N GLU A 351 6.63 16.86 -20.66
CA GLU A 351 6.60 18.18 -21.28
C GLU A 351 5.30 18.96 -21.02
N LEU A 352 4.65 18.73 -19.85
CA LEU A 352 3.43 19.47 -19.51
C LEU A 352 3.73 20.97 -19.45
N PRO A 353 3.07 21.80 -20.29
CA PRO A 353 3.38 23.22 -20.37
C PRO A 353 3.18 23.94 -19.04
N GLU A 354 4.07 24.90 -18.72
CA GLU A 354 4.03 25.64 -17.44
C GLU A 354 2.77 26.51 -17.30
N ASP A 355 2.21 26.96 -18.40
CA ASP A 355 0.99 27.75 -18.44
C ASP A 355 -0.30 26.93 -18.28
N VAL A 356 -0.23 25.59 -18.36
CA VAL A 356 -1.35 24.72 -17.98
C VAL A 356 -1.40 24.66 -16.44
N ASN A 357 -2.42 25.31 -15.88
CA ASN A 357 -2.66 25.29 -14.46
C ASN A 357 -3.19 23.93 -14.00
N VAL A 358 -2.49 23.23 -13.09
CA VAL A 358 -2.94 21.98 -12.51
C VAL A 358 -3.12 22.15 -11.00
N THR A 359 -4.34 21.98 -10.53
CA THR A 359 -4.68 22.03 -9.11
C THR A 359 -4.65 20.63 -8.50
N THR A 360 -3.82 20.43 -7.46
CA THR A 360 -3.81 19.18 -6.71
C THR A 360 -5.01 19.13 -5.78
N TYR A 361 -6.07 18.44 -6.20
CA TYR A 361 -7.31 18.32 -5.43
C TYR A 361 -8.19 17.15 -5.91
N ASP A 362 -9.21 16.78 -5.09
CA ASP A 362 -10.26 15.86 -5.54
C ASP A 362 -11.15 16.54 -6.59
N GLY A 363 -11.31 15.91 -7.76
CA GLY A 363 -12.00 16.50 -8.91
C GLY A 363 -13.47 16.85 -8.63
N ARG A 364 -14.19 16.05 -7.83
CA ARG A 364 -15.57 16.39 -7.45
C ARG A 364 -15.63 17.54 -6.44
N ALA A 365 -14.71 17.54 -5.47
CA ALA A 365 -14.62 18.62 -4.51
C ALA A 365 -14.22 19.94 -5.18
N TYR A 366 -13.35 19.87 -6.18
CA TYR A 366 -12.98 21.02 -7.02
C TYR A 366 -14.20 21.64 -7.71
N LEU A 367 -14.99 20.82 -8.44
CA LEU A 367 -16.21 21.31 -9.09
C LEU A 367 -17.22 21.95 -8.13
N ASN A 368 -17.27 21.48 -6.88
CA ASN A 368 -18.14 22.11 -5.87
C ASN A 368 -17.61 23.45 -5.34
N ALA A 369 -16.34 23.73 -5.55
CA ALA A 369 -15.67 24.92 -4.98
C ALA A 369 -15.52 26.07 -6.01
N ILE A 370 -15.71 25.79 -7.29
CA ILE A 370 -15.56 26.78 -8.38
C ILE A 370 -16.91 27.27 -8.88
N ASP A 371 -16.93 28.52 -9.35
CA ASP A 371 -18.06 29.14 -10.07
C ASP A 371 -17.76 29.27 -11.57
N GLY A 372 -16.62 28.73 -12.03
CA GLY A 372 -16.19 28.77 -13.43
C GLY A 372 -17.09 27.99 -14.36
N LYS A 373 -17.09 28.38 -15.64
CA LYS A 373 -17.78 27.68 -16.72
C LYS A 373 -16.77 27.26 -17.75
N TYR A 374 -16.96 26.05 -18.26
CA TYR A 374 -16.10 25.46 -19.26
C TYR A 374 -16.95 24.98 -20.44
N ASP A 375 -16.40 25.08 -21.65
CA ASP A 375 -17.05 24.56 -22.86
C ASP A 375 -16.94 23.04 -22.92
N VAL A 376 -15.82 22.50 -22.40
CA VAL A 376 -15.57 21.05 -22.33
C VAL A 376 -15.08 20.69 -20.92
N ILE A 377 -15.70 19.68 -20.31
CA ILE A 377 -15.20 19.04 -19.09
C ILE A 377 -14.87 17.58 -19.41
N MET A 378 -13.59 17.29 -19.46
CA MET A 378 -13.07 15.92 -19.60
C MET A 378 -12.99 15.27 -18.22
N VAL A 379 -13.65 14.13 -18.04
CA VAL A 379 -13.61 13.36 -16.79
C VAL A 379 -12.84 12.08 -17.03
N ASP A 380 -11.60 12.05 -16.59
CA ASP A 380 -10.63 10.95 -16.77
C ASP A 380 -9.99 10.49 -15.46
N ALA A 381 -10.78 10.50 -14.39
CA ALA A 381 -10.32 10.10 -13.05
C ALA A 381 -10.55 8.61 -12.80
N TYR A 382 -9.94 7.76 -13.60
CA TYR A 382 -10.02 6.31 -13.47
C TYR A 382 -8.83 5.75 -12.68
N GLN A 383 -9.10 4.72 -11.88
CA GLN A 383 -8.06 3.84 -11.33
C GLN A 383 -8.16 2.48 -12.02
N ASP A 384 -7.27 2.18 -12.94
CA ASP A 384 -7.29 1.00 -13.80
C ASP A 384 -8.65 0.82 -14.52
N ILE A 385 -9.43 -0.17 -14.05
CA ILE A 385 -10.75 -0.52 -14.62
C ILE A 385 -11.92 0.01 -13.78
N THR A 386 -11.66 0.75 -12.71
CA THR A 386 -12.72 1.21 -11.79
C THR A 386 -12.90 2.72 -11.85
N ILE A 387 -14.15 3.14 -11.99
CA ILE A 387 -14.53 4.55 -11.84
C ILE A 387 -14.79 4.80 -10.35
N PRO A 388 -14.20 5.84 -9.75
CA PRO A 388 -14.56 6.24 -8.39
C PRO A 388 -16.07 6.50 -8.31
N PHE A 389 -16.76 5.85 -7.35
CA PHE A 389 -18.23 5.92 -7.28
C PHE A 389 -18.76 7.36 -7.15
N GLN A 390 -17.99 8.24 -6.49
CA GLN A 390 -18.33 9.65 -6.33
C GLN A 390 -18.32 10.43 -7.65
N MET A 391 -17.65 9.94 -8.68
CA MET A 391 -17.57 10.54 -10.02
C MET A 391 -18.46 9.82 -11.07
N SER A 392 -19.27 8.86 -10.63
CA SER A 392 -20.19 8.11 -11.50
C SER A 392 -21.67 8.26 -11.11
N SER A 393 -21.98 9.18 -10.19
CA SER A 393 -23.35 9.41 -9.71
C SER A 393 -24.10 10.46 -10.52
N VAL A 394 -25.42 10.41 -10.46
CA VAL A 394 -26.31 11.42 -11.11
C VAL A 394 -26.01 12.82 -10.57
N GLU A 395 -25.74 12.93 -9.25
CA GLU A 395 -25.41 14.21 -8.61
C GLU A 395 -24.10 14.79 -9.16
N PHE A 396 -23.10 13.94 -9.43
CA PHE A 396 -21.86 14.39 -10.05
C PHE A 396 -22.08 14.92 -11.46
N PHE A 397 -22.80 14.19 -12.32
CA PHE A 397 -23.08 14.67 -13.68
C PHE A 397 -24.02 15.89 -13.71
N THR A 398 -24.88 16.04 -12.69
CA THR A 398 -25.65 17.26 -12.52
C THR A 398 -24.76 18.46 -12.20
N LEU A 399 -23.73 18.24 -11.36
CA LEU A 399 -22.73 19.25 -11.03
C LEU A 399 -21.90 19.63 -12.26
N VAL A 400 -21.46 18.65 -13.06
CA VAL A 400 -20.70 18.88 -14.29
C VAL A 400 -21.53 19.70 -15.31
N LYS A 401 -22.86 19.50 -15.35
CA LYS A 401 -23.75 20.20 -16.28
C LYS A 401 -24.00 21.66 -15.90
N ASN A 402 -23.97 21.98 -14.62
CA ASN A 402 -24.32 23.31 -14.08
C ASN A 402 -23.15 24.27 -14.14
#